data_ecf72dc01786ee38cb53882d7464648c
#
_entry.id   ecf72dc01786ee38cb53882d7464648c
#
_cell.length_a   1.000
_cell.length_b   1.000
_cell.length_c   1.000
_cell.angle_alpha   90.00
_cell.angle_beta   90.00
_cell.angle_gamma   90.00
#
_symmetry.space_group_name_H-M   'P 1'
#
loop_
_entity.id
_entity.type
_entity.pdbx_description
1 polymer ?
#
loop_
_entity_poly.entity_id
_entity_poly.type
_entity_poly.pdbx_seq_one_letter_code
_entity_poly.pdbx_strand_id
1 'polypeptide(L)'
;MNKSNLNIKNKTPESVVEVKDLKVQFQLKDKVIKAVDGISFNINKGETIAIVGESGSGKSVTALSLMRLTDYSGGRIVSGEINLQSKKNFNLNLTRLDQEKMRDIRGNDISMIFQEPMTSLNPVFTIGMQITETIIKHQGKTKKEAFEIALEMIKLVRIPEPEKRLNQYPHELSGGMRQRVMIAMALSCKPSLLIADEPTTALDVTIQAQILDLIKMLQRDIGMSVMFITHDMGVVAEVADRVVVMFAGKKVEEGTAIEIFQNPKHPYTRSLLAAVPKLGSMIGKKLPAKFVNLDVKSSDEHKNKEKISTKKVVEMKDTVNRTSSPLLEVKGLTTRFLIKQDFGRAGGNIHAVENISFTLQPGETLGLVGESGCGKSTTGRSIIGLTSPTRGEVFFEGVDLTNLNNKEMIQYRKKMQMIFQDPFASLNPRMTVGQIIAEPIMVHGLEPKLGSNSRVIKLLNRVGLDEQYYSRYPHELSGGQRQRIGIARALALEPKLIIADEAVSALDVSIQAQVVNLMMELQEEFGLTYLFISHDMAVIERVSHRIGVMYLGEIVEIGLRSQIFENPQHPYTKKLMAAVPIADPTKRKKKLNLMNDEIPSLLKPIGYEPEYVQMIKLGEDHYVKPFDGMKLQN
;
A
#
# COMPACT_ATOMS: atom_id res chain seq x y z
N MET A 1 16.20 63.20 -7.86
CA MET A 1 16.42 61.89 -8.48
C MET A 1 17.18 61.00 -7.51
N ASN A 2 16.50 60.25 -6.70
CA ASN A 2 17.09 59.25 -5.80
C ASN A 2 16.50 57.89 -6.13
N LYS A 3 17.35 57.05 -6.77
CA LYS A 3 17.04 55.63 -6.97
C LYS A 3 17.36 54.91 -5.65
N SER A 4 16.33 54.58 -4.89
CA SER A 4 16.45 53.66 -3.76
C SER A 4 16.61 52.22 -4.29
N ASN A 5 17.86 51.72 -4.25
CA ASN A 5 18.15 50.31 -4.46
C ASN A 5 17.48 49.49 -3.35
N LEU A 6 16.42 48.79 -3.69
CA LEU A 6 15.86 47.69 -2.87
C LEU A 6 16.85 46.51 -2.93
N ASN A 7 17.75 46.46 -1.97
CA ASN A 7 18.54 45.26 -1.67
C ASN A 7 17.57 44.19 -1.17
N ILE A 8 17.05 43.35 -2.04
CA ILE A 8 16.46 42.07 -1.69
C ILE A 8 17.63 41.19 -1.25
N LYS A 9 17.97 41.26 0.04
CA LYS A 9 18.82 40.24 0.67
C LYS A 9 18.05 38.91 0.52
N ASN A 10 18.56 38.00 -0.30
CA ASN A 10 18.19 36.58 -0.28
C ASN A 10 18.44 36.08 1.15
N LYS A 11 17.40 36.12 2.01
CA LYS A 11 17.43 35.40 3.28
C LYS A 11 17.51 33.93 2.91
N THR A 12 18.62 33.28 3.23
CA THR A 12 18.68 31.80 3.28
C THR A 12 17.51 31.34 4.11
N PRO A 13 16.68 30.40 3.61
CA PRO A 13 15.52 29.91 4.35
C PRO A 13 15.98 29.39 5.72
N GLU A 14 15.25 29.77 6.76
CA GLU A 14 15.52 29.38 8.15
C GLU A 14 15.34 27.86 8.27
N SER A 15 16.40 27.13 8.61
CA SER A 15 16.38 25.68 8.75
C SER A 15 15.83 25.28 10.12
N VAL A 16 14.84 24.38 10.16
CA VAL A 16 14.31 23.80 11.41
C VAL A 16 15.18 22.64 11.88
N VAL A 17 15.65 21.81 10.94
CA VAL A 17 16.57 20.71 11.23
C VAL A 17 17.70 20.69 10.23
N GLU A 18 18.93 20.51 10.71
CA GLU A 18 20.12 20.30 9.89
C GLU A 18 20.81 19.00 10.32
N VAL A 19 20.98 18.08 9.37
CA VAL A 19 21.68 16.81 9.55
C VAL A 19 23.01 16.88 8.81
N LYS A 20 24.11 16.56 9.52
CA LYS A 20 25.48 16.59 8.95
C LYS A 20 26.18 15.27 9.16
N ASP A 21 26.63 14.64 8.09
CA ASP A 21 27.43 13.40 8.03
C ASP A 21 26.91 12.30 9.01
N LEU A 22 25.58 12.11 9.06
CA LEU A 22 24.96 11.16 9.98
C LEU A 22 25.31 9.73 9.58
N LYS A 23 25.88 8.96 10.53
CA LYS A 23 26.18 7.54 10.37
C LYS A 23 25.53 6.73 11.50
N VAL A 24 24.75 5.72 11.11
CA VAL A 24 24.03 4.85 12.05
C VAL A 24 24.34 3.39 11.76
N GLN A 25 24.68 2.64 12.79
CA GLN A 25 25.05 1.23 12.69
C GLN A 25 24.27 0.39 13.69
N PHE A 26 24.01 -0.87 13.28
CA PHE A 26 23.47 -1.92 14.15
C PHE A 26 24.52 -3.02 14.30
N GLN A 27 24.81 -3.38 15.56
CA GLN A 27 25.71 -4.47 15.87
C GLN A 27 24.90 -5.76 15.98
N LEU A 28 25.06 -6.68 15.04
CA LEU A 28 24.62 -8.07 15.17
C LEU A 28 25.77 -8.93 15.69
N LYS A 29 25.47 -10.17 16.12
CA LYS A 29 26.49 -11.07 16.71
C LYS A 29 27.76 -11.17 15.86
N ASP A 30 27.61 -11.33 14.54
CA ASP A 30 28.75 -11.61 13.63
C ASP A 30 28.90 -10.54 12.54
N LYS A 31 28.09 -9.45 12.57
CA LYS A 31 28.06 -8.47 11.47
C LYS A 31 27.66 -7.09 11.95
N VAL A 32 28.29 -6.07 11.40
CA VAL A 32 27.89 -4.66 11.55
C VAL A 32 27.09 -4.25 10.31
N ILE A 33 25.87 -3.79 10.51
CA ILE A 33 25.04 -3.23 9.45
C ILE A 33 25.14 -1.72 9.51
N LYS A 34 25.67 -1.10 8.45
CA LYS A 34 25.67 0.35 8.25
C LYS A 34 24.34 0.77 7.64
N ALA A 35 23.36 1.06 8.48
CA ALA A 35 22.02 1.40 8.02
C ALA A 35 21.95 2.81 7.40
N VAL A 36 22.78 3.74 7.91
CA VAL A 36 22.96 5.09 7.36
C VAL A 36 24.47 5.36 7.32
N ASP A 37 24.97 5.83 6.17
CA ASP A 37 26.40 6.01 5.93
C ASP A 37 26.71 7.40 5.34
N GLY A 38 26.78 8.41 6.23
CA GLY A 38 27.25 9.75 5.88
C GLY A 38 26.23 10.61 5.13
N ILE A 39 24.97 10.68 5.60
CA ILE A 39 23.96 11.52 4.97
C ILE A 39 23.97 12.94 5.55
N SER A 40 23.74 13.92 4.68
CA SER A 40 23.57 15.32 5.05
C SER A 40 22.43 15.94 4.29
N PHE A 41 21.51 16.60 4.99
CA PHE A 41 20.38 17.37 4.43
C PHE A 41 19.86 18.35 5.48
N ASN A 42 19.04 19.30 5.04
CA ASN A 42 18.36 20.22 5.93
C ASN A 42 16.86 20.24 5.64
N ILE A 43 16.07 20.66 6.62
CA ILE A 43 14.62 20.86 6.50
C ILE A 43 14.33 22.31 6.82
N ASN A 44 13.77 23.05 5.86
CA ASN A 44 13.44 24.46 6.06
C ASN A 44 12.09 24.63 6.72
N LYS A 45 11.85 25.78 7.33
CA LYS A 45 10.60 26.11 8.00
C LYS A 45 9.42 26.10 7.02
N GLY A 46 8.37 25.34 7.37
CA GLY A 46 7.16 25.19 6.55
C GLY A 46 7.35 24.34 5.29
N GLU A 47 8.52 23.73 5.09
CA GLU A 47 8.83 22.87 3.96
C GLU A 47 8.32 21.44 4.19
N THR A 48 7.86 20.78 3.12
CA THR A 48 7.71 19.32 3.07
C THR A 48 8.88 18.71 2.32
N ILE A 49 9.77 18.01 3.01
CA ILE A 49 10.82 17.21 2.40
C ILE A 49 10.40 15.73 2.35
N ALA A 50 10.50 15.10 1.18
CA ALA A 50 10.27 13.67 1.06
C ALA A 50 11.59 12.90 1.06
N ILE A 51 11.69 11.83 1.84
CA ILE A 51 12.79 10.86 1.79
C ILE A 51 12.28 9.59 1.14
N VAL A 52 12.86 9.25 -0.02
CA VAL A 52 12.42 8.14 -0.86
C VAL A 52 13.52 7.11 -1.10
N GLY A 53 13.15 5.89 -1.44
CA GLY A 53 14.05 4.78 -1.76
C GLY A 53 13.40 3.44 -1.44
N GLU A 54 14.02 2.35 -1.83
CA GLU A 54 13.53 0.99 -1.54
C GLU A 54 13.64 0.63 -0.06
N SER A 55 12.97 -0.45 0.35
CA SER A 55 13.07 -1.01 1.69
C SER A 55 14.53 -1.34 2.04
N GLY A 56 14.95 -1.05 3.27
CA GLY A 56 16.34 -1.21 3.68
C GLY A 56 17.31 -0.12 3.21
N SER A 57 16.87 0.93 2.49
CA SER A 57 17.73 2.05 2.10
C SER A 57 18.10 3.01 3.25
N GLY A 58 17.56 2.83 4.46
CA GLY A 58 17.88 3.62 5.65
C GLY A 58 16.92 4.76 5.97
N LYS A 59 15.78 4.92 5.26
CA LYS A 59 14.79 6.00 5.46
C LYS A 59 14.26 6.08 6.87
N SER A 60 13.62 5.01 7.34
CA SER A 60 13.03 4.95 8.69
C SER A 60 14.10 5.01 9.78
N VAL A 61 15.30 4.45 9.54
CA VAL A 61 16.43 4.58 10.46
C VAL A 61 16.87 6.03 10.59
N THR A 62 16.88 6.80 9.48
CA THR A 62 17.16 8.24 9.50
C THR A 62 16.12 8.98 10.37
N ALA A 63 14.83 8.71 10.16
CA ALA A 63 13.75 9.31 10.95
C ALA A 63 13.85 8.98 12.45
N LEU A 64 14.04 7.70 12.78
CA LEU A 64 14.21 7.25 14.16
C LEU A 64 15.46 7.85 14.82
N SER A 65 16.50 8.14 14.02
CA SER A 65 17.72 8.79 14.54
C SER A 65 17.49 10.27 14.91
N LEU A 66 16.64 11.00 14.15
CA LEU A 66 16.23 12.36 14.54
C LEU A 66 15.51 12.36 15.89
N MET A 67 14.74 11.31 16.16
CA MET A 67 14.05 11.11 17.45
C MET A 67 14.94 10.40 18.50
N ARG A 68 16.15 9.96 18.13
CA ARG A 68 17.01 9.08 18.94
C ARG A 68 16.30 7.83 19.48
N LEU A 69 15.35 7.32 18.70
CA LEU A 69 14.65 6.07 19.00
C LEU A 69 15.47 4.84 18.58
N THR A 70 16.46 5.01 17.69
CA THR A 70 17.43 3.97 17.35
C THR A 70 18.22 3.46 18.55
N ASP A 71 18.43 4.32 19.58
CA ASP A 71 19.12 3.95 20.82
C ASP A 71 18.45 2.79 21.57
N TYR A 72 17.12 2.63 21.40
CA TYR A 72 16.32 1.58 22.05
C TYR A 72 16.21 0.30 21.21
N SER A 73 16.54 0.36 19.92
CA SER A 73 16.46 -0.77 19.00
C SER A 73 17.83 -1.40 18.68
N GLY A 74 18.86 -1.08 19.46
CA GLY A 74 20.22 -1.57 19.26
C GLY A 74 21.04 -0.84 18.19
N GLY A 75 20.48 0.22 17.60
CA GLY A 75 21.18 1.11 16.69
C GLY A 75 22.00 2.16 17.45
N ARG A 76 23.13 2.57 16.87
CA ARG A 76 23.98 3.63 17.43
C ARG A 76 24.32 4.67 16.38
N ILE A 77 24.20 5.94 16.75
CA ILE A 77 24.76 7.05 15.97
C ILE A 77 26.27 7.02 16.20
N VAL A 78 27.04 6.68 15.17
CA VAL A 78 28.51 6.53 15.27
C VAL A 78 29.20 7.87 15.04
N SER A 79 28.69 8.66 14.11
CA SER A 79 29.19 10.01 13.83
C SER A 79 28.09 10.88 13.22
N GLY A 80 28.38 12.18 13.15
CA GLY A 80 27.49 13.18 12.59
C GLY A 80 26.74 13.99 13.64
N GLU A 81 26.05 15.01 13.18
CA GLU A 81 25.30 15.93 14.01
C GLU A 81 23.87 16.10 13.50
N ILE A 82 22.94 16.24 14.45
CA ILE A 82 21.54 16.57 14.18
C ILE A 82 21.24 17.85 14.98
N ASN A 83 21.14 18.96 14.29
CA ASN A 83 20.89 20.28 14.88
C ASN A 83 19.41 20.63 14.68
N LEU A 84 18.69 20.90 15.78
CA LEU A 84 17.28 21.30 15.81
C LEU A 84 17.15 22.74 16.27
N GLN A 85 16.45 23.56 15.53
CA GLN A 85 15.94 24.84 15.98
C GLN A 85 14.67 24.61 16.82
N SER A 86 14.80 24.69 18.13
CA SER A 86 13.67 24.47 19.04
C SER A 86 12.66 25.62 18.98
N LYS A 87 11.43 25.39 19.44
CA LYS A 87 10.39 26.45 19.59
C LYS A 87 10.84 27.64 20.44
N LYS A 88 11.77 27.43 21.35
CA LYS A 88 12.35 28.47 22.21
C LYS A 88 13.53 29.17 21.53
N ASN A 89 13.74 29.00 20.23
CA ASN A 89 14.83 29.56 19.42
C ASN A 89 16.25 29.16 19.85
N PHE A 90 16.42 28.04 20.53
CA PHE A 90 17.72 27.45 20.82
C PHE A 90 18.12 26.47 19.73
N ASN A 91 19.37 26.54 19.29
CA ASN A 91 19.93 25.50 18.41
C ASN A 91 20.47 24.36 19.29
N LEU A 92 19.83 23.19 19.19
CA LEU A 92 20.11 22.02 20.01
C LEU A 92 20.73 20.92 19.15
N ASN A 93 21.92 20.44 19.52
CA ASN A 93 22.48 19.23 18.91
C ASN A 93 21.90 17.98 19.58
N LEU A 94 20.97 17.32 18.91
CA LEU A 94 20.22 16.19 19.43
C LEU A 94 21.11 14.96 19.72
N THR A 95 22.24 14.82 19.01
CA THR A 95 23.16 13.68 19.20
C THR A 95 23.89 13.74 20.54
N ARG A 96 23.98 14.93 21.15
CA ARG A 96 24.69 15.18 22.42
C ARG A 96 23.76 15.29 23.64
N LEU A 97 22.44 15.32 23.45
CA LEU A 97 21.48 15.46 24.53
C LEU A 97 21.38 14.15 25.34
N ASP A 98 21.11 14.28 26.63
CA ASP A 98 20.70 13.17 27.49
C ASP A 98 19.26 12.73 27.15
N GLN A 99 18.86 11.55 27.67
CA GLN A 99 17.53 11.01 27.39
C GLN A 99 16.39 11.82 28.04
N GLU A 100 16.65 12.52 29.14
CA GLU A 100 15.66 13.34 29.82
C GLU A 100 15.29 14.55 28.94
N LYS A 101 16.28 15.27 28.44
CA LYS A 101 16.07 16.39 27.50
C LYS A 101 15.43 15.93 26.18
N MET A 102 15.81 14.73 25.70
CA MET A 102 15.15 14.17 24.52
C MET A 102 13.67 13.87 24.74
N ARG A 103 13.25 13.50 25.96
CA ARG A 103 11.81 13.33 26.28
C ARG A 103 11.02 14.63 26.18
N ASP A 104 11.63 15.77 26.50
CA ASP A 104 10.98 17.07 26.39
C ASP A 104 10.81 17.52 24.94
N ILE A 105 11.71 17.08 24.06
CA ILE A 105 11.68 17.38 22.62
C ILE A 105 10.68 16.47 21.89
N ARG A 106 10.67 15.16 22.23
CA ARG A 106 9.77 14.18 21.60
C ARG A 106 8.32 14.49 21.96
N GLY A 107 7.48 14.65 20.94
CA GLY A 107 6.06 15.00 21.07
C GLY A 107 5.80 16.49 21.18
N ASN A 108 6.79 17.31 21.55
CA ASN A 108 6.66 18.76 21.67
C ASN A 108 7.26 19.51 20.47
N ASP A 109 8.57 19.41 20.25
CA ASP A 109 9.27 20.08 19.12
C ASP A 109 9.27 19.21 17.87
N ILE A 110 9.49 17.91 18.04
CA ILE A 110 9.44 16.91 16.96
C ILE A 110 8.41 15.84 17.33
N SER A 111 7.47 15.58 16.44
CA SER A 111 6.52 14.48 16.56
C SER A 111 6.65 13.52 15.39
N MET A 112 6.21 12.26 15.58
CA MET A 112 6.30 11.22 14.58
C MET A 112 4.98 10.47 14.43
N ILE A 113 4.58 10.23 13.19
CA ILE A 113 3.56 9.27 12.79
C ILE A 113 4.31 8.02 12.34
N PHE A 114 4.08 6.88 13.01
CA PHE A 114 4.73 5.62 12.72
C PHE A 114 4.02 4.86 11.60
N GLN A 115 4.74 3.95 10.95
CA GLN A 115 4.28 3.18 9.81
C GLN A 115 3.02 2.34 10.07
N GLU A 116 2.91 1.74 11.27
CA GLU A 116 1.79 0.84 11.60
C GLU A 116 0.88 1.43 12.69
N PRO A 117 -0.37 1.83 12.36
CA PRO A 117 -1.34 2.32 13.35
C PRO A 117 -1.72 1.29 14.41
N MET A 118 -1.66 -0.01 14.04
CA MET A 118 -2.05 -1.10 14.94
C MET A 118 -1.10 -1.29 16.12
N THR A 119 0.19 -1.07 15.90
CA THR A 119 1.24 -1.23 16.91
C THR A 119 1.56 0.07 17.65
N SER A 120 1.18 1.22 17.07
CA SER A 120 1.48 2.55 17.62
C SER A 120 0.51 3.01 18.70
N LEU A 121 -0.74 2.56 18.64
CA LEU A 121 -1.75 2.87 19.66
C LEU A 121 -1.81 1.74 20.69
N ASN A 122 -1.79 2.09 21.97
CA ASN A 122 -1.90 1.13 23.05
C ASN A 122 -3.35 0.58 23.12
N PRO A 123 -3.58 -0.74 22.93
CA PRO A 123 -4.92 -1.31 22.83
C PRO A 123 -5.71 -1.29 24.15
N VAL A 124 -5.05 -1.12 25.29
CA VAL A 124 -5.69 -1.15 26.62
C VAL A 124 -6.03 0.22 27.16
N PHE A 125 -5.70 1.31 26.45
CA PHE A 125 -6.07 2.68 26.80
C PHE A 125 -7.05 3.26 25.79
N THR A 126 -7.97 4.09 26.26
CA THR A 126 -8.89 4.82 25.38
C THR A 126 -8.14 5.86 24.55
N ILE A 127 -8.73 6.27 23.44
CA ILE A 127 -8.17 7.29 22.56
C ILE A 127 -7.93 8.61 23.32
N GLY A 128 -8.91 9.02 24.12
CA GLY A 128 -8.80 10.24 24.93
C GLY A 128 -7.64 10.20 25.92
N MET A 129 -7.42 9.06 26.59
CA MET A 129 -6.28 8.91 27.53
C MET A 129 -4.94 9.08 26.81
N GLN A 130 -4.78 8.49 25.63
CA GLN A 130 -3.51 8.53 24.89
C GLN A 130 -3.19 9.93 24.35
N ILE A 131 -4.20 10.69 23.87
CA ILE A 131 -3.99 12.07 23.41
C ILE A 131 -3.72 13.01 24.61
N THR A 132 -4.51 12.89 25.69
CA THR A 132 -4.39 13.78 26.85
C THR A 132 -3.09 13.59 27.61
N GLU A 133 -2.51 12.38 27.64
CA GLU A 133 -1.21 12.12 28.27
C GLU A 133 -0.11 13.04 27.72
N THR A 134 -0.01 13.15 26.39
CA THR A 134 0.97 14.00 25.71
C THR A 134 0.77 15.48 26.05
N ILE A 135 -0.49 15.94 26.06
CA ILE A 135 -0.86 17.34 26.36
C ILE A 135 -0.51 17.68 27.81
N ILE A 136 -0.89 16.85 28.79
CA ILE A 136 -0.59 17.06 30.20
C ILE A 136 0.92 17.15 30.41
N LYS A 137 1.67 16.21 29.82
CA LYS A 137 3.12 16.13 30.02
C LYS A 137 3.85 17.33 29.46
N HIS A 138 3.54 17.79 28.25
CA HIS A 138 4.32 18.82 27.56
C HIS A 138 3.78 20.24 27.72
N GLN A 139 2.48 20.41 28.01
CA GLN A 139 1.85 21.72 28.16
C GLN A 139 1.48 22.05 29.62
N GLY A 140 1.66 21.11 30.55
CA GLY A 140 1.33 21.31 31.96
C GLY A 140 -0.16 21.56 32.24
N LYS A 141 -1.04 21.09 31.32
CA LYS A 141 -2.48 21.30 31.42
C LYS A 141 -3.13 20.36 32.43
N THR A 142 -4.23 20.82 33.02
CA THR A 142 -5.10 19.95 33.85
C THR A 142 -5.77 18.88 32.99
N LYS A 143 -6.23 17.79 33.60
CA LYS A 143 -6.95 16.71 32.88
C LYS A 143 -8.15 17.23 32.09
N LYS A 144 -8.90 18.20 32.63
CA LYS A 144 -10.07 18.79 31.97
C LYS A 144 -9.67 19.61 30.76
N GLU A 145 -8.71 20.52 30.87
CA GLU A 145 -8.19 21.29 29.73
C GLU A 145 -7.59 20.39 28.65
N ALA A 146 -6.84 19.34 29.05
CA ALA A 146 -6.26 18.40 28.12
C ALA A 146 -7.34 17.62 27.34
N PHE A 147 -8.45 17.27 27.99
CA PHE A 147 -9.58 16.61 27.32
C PHE A 147 -10.27 17.55 26.32
N GLU A 148 -10.45 18.82 26.66
CA GLU A 148 -11.00 19.83 25.73
C GLU A 148 -10.11 19.99 24.49
N ILE A 149 -8.77 20.08 24.68
CA ILE A 149 -7.82 20.13 23.57
C ILE A 149 -7.87 18.84 22.74
N ALA A 150 -7.92 17.67 23.39
CA ALA A 150 -8.05 16.39 22.69
C ALA A 150 -9.33 16.32 21.84
N LEU A 151 -10.44 16.84 22.35
CA LEU A 151 -11.71 16.93 21.61
C LEU A 151 -11.57 17.84 20.36
N GLU A 152 -10.91 18.98 20.50
CA GLU A 152 -10.60 19.86 19.35
C GLU A 152 -9.72 19.16 18.33
N MET A 153 -8.70 18.42 18.77
CA MET A 153 -7.81 17.66 17.85
C MET A 153 -8.58 16.59 17.08
N ILE A 154 -9.48 15.84 17.74
CA ILE A 154 -10.31 14.82 17.07
C ILE A 154 -11.28 15.46 16.06
N LYS A 155 -11.86 16.64 16.38
CA LYS A 155 -12.66 17.43 15.42
C LYS A 155 -11.82 17.89 14.23
N LEU A 156 -10.60 18.38 14.48
CA LEU A 156 -9.68 18.89 13.48
C LEU A 156 -9.27 17.81 12.46
N VAL A 157 -9.07 16.57 12.91
CA VAL A 157 -8.80 15.43 12.02
C VAL A 157 -10.07 14.80 11.43
N ARG A 158 -11.22 15.46 11.60
CA ARG A 158 -12.52 15.08 11.00
C ARG A 158 -12.97 13.67 11.35
N ILE A 159 -12.84 13.27 12.61
CA ILE A 159 -13.43 12.02 13.12
C ILE A 159 -14.87 12.32 13.57
N PRO A 160 -15.87 11.58 13.08
CA PRO A 160 -17.27 11.78 13.45
C PRO A 160 -17.52 11.34 14.89
N GLU A 161 -18.57 11.91 15.52
CA GLU A 161 -18.93 11.63 16.93
C GLU A 161 -17.75 11.75 17.90
N PRO A 162 -16.98 12.88 17.89
CA PRO A 162 -15.67 12.99 18.53
C PRO A 162 -15.69 12.68 20.03
N GLU A 163 -16.72 13.09 20.75
CA GLU A 163 -16.89 12.84 22.19
C GLU A 163 -17.03 11.35 22.51
N LYS A 164 -17.78 10.62 21.68
CA LYS A 164 -17.94 9.17 21.81
C LYS A 164 -16.61 8.46 21.50
N ARG A 165 -15.91 8.89 20.43
CA ARG A 165 -14.66 8.27 19.98
C ARG A 165 -13.53 8.43 20.99
N LEU A 166 -13.44 9.54 21.72
CA LEU A 166 -12.44 9.71 22.78
C LEU A 166 -12.55 8.65 23.89
N ASN A 167 -13.75 8.11 24.14
CA ASN A 167 -14.00 7.09 25.14
C ASN A 167 -13.84 5.66 24.63
N GLN A 168 -13.58 5.48 23.33
CA GLN A 168 -13.39 4.19 22.70
C GLN A 168 -11.93 3.74 22.71
N TYR A 169 -11.73 2.42 22.54
CA TYR A 169 -10.42 1.80 22.39
C TYR A 169 -10.00 1.72 20.92
N PRO A 170 -8.70 1.63 20.61
CA PRO A 170 -8.21 1.55 19.23
C PRO A 170 -8.86 0.46 18.37
N HIS A 171 -9.12 -0.72 18.94
CA HIS A 171 -9.72 -1.84 18.23
C HIS A 171 -11.18 -1.61 17.78
N GLU A 172 -11.85 -0.60 18.34
CA GLU A 172 -13.22 -0.22 17.98
C GLU A 172 -13.29 0.74 16.78
N LEU A 173 -12.13 1.24 16.31
CA LEU A 173 -12.01 2.19 15.20
C LEU A 173 -11.58 1.49 13.90
N SER A 174 -12.01 2.05 12.75
CA SER A 174 -11.49 1.64 11.43
C SER A 174 -10.01 1.99 11.27
N GLY A 175 -9.32 1.39 10.28
CA GLY A 175 -7.92 1.70 9.98
C GLY A 175 -7.68 3.18 9.70
N GLY A 176 -8.51 3.81 8.88
CA GLY A 176 -8.43 5.24 8.59
C GLY A 176 -8.72 6.13 9.79
N MET A 177 -9.65 5.73 10.68
CA MET A 177 -9.88 6.47 11.94
C MET A 177 -8.68 6.35 12.88
N ARG A 178 -8.05 5.17 13.02
CA ARG A 178 -6.83 4.99 13.83
C ARG A 178 -5.70 5.87 13.32
N GLN A 179 -5.53 5.96 12.00
CA GLN A 179 -4.54 6.84 11.38
C GLN A 179 -4.81 8.32 11.71
N ARG A 180 -6.06 8.77 11.63
CA ARG A 180 -6.47 10.12 12.02
C ARG A 180 -6.23 10.39 13.51
N VAL A 181 -6.46 9.40 14.38
CA VAL A 181 -6.12 9.50 15.82
C VAL A 181 -4.62 9.67 16.02
N MET A 182 -3.77 8.92 15.33
CA MET A 182 -2.32 9.08 15.39
C MET A 182 -1.87 10.47 14.94
N ILE A 183 -2.48 11.00 13.89
CA ILE A 183 -2.23 12.37 13.43
C ILE A 183 -2.64 13.37 14.52
N ALA A 184 -3.83 13.23 15.11
CA ALA A 184 -4.29 14.08 16.21
C ALA A 184 -3.33 14.04 17.41
N MET A 185 -2.86 12.85 17.78
CA MET A 185 -1.90 12.67 18.86
C MET A 185 -0.55 13.33 18.54
N ALA A 186 -0.01 13.12 17.34
CA ALA A 186 1.24 13.72 16.90
C ALA A 186 1.19 15.26 16.86
N LEU A 187 0.03 15.84 16.56
CA LEU A 187 -0.16 17.28 16.41
C LEU A 187 -0.65 17.98 17.69
N SER A 188 -1.00 17.21 18.73
CA SER A 188 -1.58 17.74 19.96
C SER A 188 -0.75 18.84 20.65
N CYS A 189 0.58 18.80 20.48
CA CYS A 189 1.50 19.82 20.98
C CYS A 189 1.99 20.80 19.91
N LYS A 190 1.42 20.82 18.72
CA LYS A 190 1.80 21.71 17.59
C LYS A 190 3.31 21.69 17.32
N PRO A 191 3.90 20.56 16.88
CA PRO A 191 5.35 20.44 16.72
C PRO A 191 5.90 21.37 15.64
N SER A 192 7.20 21.71 15.72
CA SER A 192 7.91 22.44 14.67
C SER A 192 8.23 21.54 13.47
N LEU A 193 8.46 20.24 13.74
CA LEU A 193 8.69 19.20 12.74
C LEU A 193 7.78 18.00 12.99
N LEU A 194 7.03 17.62 11.96
CA LEU A 194 6.32 16.35 11.89
C LEU A 194 7.12 15.37 11.02
N ILE A 195 7.47 14.23 11.55
CA ILE A 195 8.01 13.08 10.81
C ILE A 195 6.86 12.15 10.49
N ALA A 196 6.59 11.89 9.24
CA ALA A 196 5.55 10.99 8.76
C ALA A 196 6.20 9.80 8.06
N ASP A 197 6.37 8.69 8.79
CA ASP A 197 7.01 7.46 8.26
C ASP A 197 5.93 6.54 7.69
N GLU A 198 5.81 6.56 6.37
CA GLU A 198 4.82 5.83 5.58
C GLU A 198 3.38 5.99 6.12
N PRO A 199 2.89 7.22 6.31
CA PRO A 199 1.64 7.47 7.04
C PRO A 199 0.38 7.01 6.30
N THR A 200 0.51 6.58 5.05
CA THR A 200 -0.60 6.14 4.20
C THR A 200 -0.46 4.70 3.72
N THR A 201 0.59 3.98 4.13
CA THR A 201 0.78 2.55 3.81
C THR A 201 -0.39 1.73 4.36
N ALA A 202 -0.88 0.77 3.60
CA ALA A 202 -2.04 -0.05 3.88
C ALA A 202 -3.39 0.71 4.01
N LEU A 203 -3.48 1.93 3.49
CA LEU A 203 -4.73 2.65 3.34
C LEU A 203 -5.22 2.61 1.89
N ASP A 204 -6.54 2.63 1.73
CA ASP A 204 -7.14 2.78 0.41
C ASP A 204 -6.82 4.14 -0.20
N VAL A 205 -6.76 4.19 -1.54
CA VAL A 205 -6.43 5.41 -2.29
C VAL A 205 -7.30 6.61 -1.91
N THR A 206 -8.57 6.39 -1.58
CA THR A 206 -9.49 7.46 -1.15
C THR A 206 -9.13 7.99 0.23
N ILE A 207 -8.90 7.09 1.20
CA ILE A 207 -8.47 7.47 2.56
C ILE A 207 -7.06 8.07 2.53
N GLN A 208 -6.15 7.52 1.72
CA GLN A 208 -4.81 8.07 1.49
C GLN A 208 -4.90 9.53 1.02
N ALA A 209 -5.71 9.83 0.00
CA ALA A 209 -5.88 11.20 -0.50
C ALA A 209 -6.44 12.14 0.59
N GLN A 210 -7.41 11.68 1.39
CA GLN A 210 -7.96 12.46 2.52
C GLN A 210 -6.90 12.74 3.60
N ILE A 211 -6.05 11.78 3.93
CA ILE A 211 -4.96 11.94 4.91
C ILE A 211 -3.90 12.92 4.40
N LEU A 212 -3.53 12.84 3.11
CA LEU A 212 -2.57 13.76 2.51
C LEU A 212 -3.09 15.20 2.52
N ASP A 213 -4.35 15.42 2.15
CA ASP A 213 -5.01 16.73 2.22
C ASP A 213 -5.08 17.25 3.65
N LEU A 214 -5.38 16.37 4.61
CA LEU A 214 -5.41 16.71 6.03
C LEU A 214 -4.02 17.19 6.51
N ILE A 215 -2.96 16.44 6.22
CA ILE A 215 -1.58 16.82 6.60
C ILE A 215 -1.19 18.16 5.98
N LYS A 216 -1.49 18.38 4.68
CA LYS A 216 -1.22 19.66 4.00
C LYS A 216 -1.97 20.84 4.64
N MET A 217 -3.25 20.65 4.98
CA MET A 217 -4.06 21.66 5.65
C MET A 217 -3.45 22.02 7.01
N LEU A 218 -3.16 21.01 7.82
CA LEU A 218 -2.59 21.19 9.15
C LEU A 218 -1.19 21.79 9.13
N GLN A 219 -0.36 21.45 8.12
CA GLN A 219 0.94 22.06 7.90
C GLN A 219 0.82 23.59 7.71
N ARG A 220 -0.14 24.02 6.89
CA ARG A 220 -0.38 25.46 6.64
C ARG A 220 -0.91 26.18 7.89
N ASP A 221 -1.89 25.54 8.56
CA ASP A 221 -2.56 26.15 9.72
C ASP A 221 -1.65 26.27 10.94
N ILE A 222 -0.77 25.29 11.16
CA ILE A 222 0.16 25.25 12.29
C ILE A 222 1.50 25.92 11.94
N GLY A 223 1.86 25.99 10.65
CA GLY A 223 3.16 26.49 10.20
C GLY A 223 4.31 25.54 10.46
N MET A 224 4.06 24.23 10.58
CA MET A 224 5.08 23.21 10.82
C MET A 224 5.79 22.78 9.55
N SER A 225 6.97 22.20 9.71
CA SER A 225 7.69 21.50 8.63
C SER A 225 7.35 20.01 8.65
N VAL A 226 7.42 19.34 7.50
CA VAL A 226 7.11 17.91 7.39
C VAL A 226 8.26 17.16 6.74
N MET A 227 8.72 16.09 7.38
CA MET A 227 9.59 15.08 6.79
C MET A 227 8.72 13.87 6.44
N PHE A 228 8.51 13.65 5.16
CA PHE A 228 7.62 12.61 4.66
C PHE A 228 8.45 11.43 4.13
N ILE A 229 8.28 10.25 4.69
CA ILE A 229 8.95 9.03 4.21
C ILE A 229 7.91 8.18 3.49
N THR A 230 8.23 7.79 2.27
CA THR A 230 7.39 6.88 1.48
C THR A 230 8.18 6.26 0.33
N HIS A 231 7.72 5.12 -0.15
CA HIS A 231 8.17 4.52 -1.40
C HIS A 231 7.23 4.85 -2.58
N ASP A 232 6.06 5.48 -2.30
CA ASP A 232 5.07 5.86 -3.33
C ASP A 232 5.43 7.22 -3.95
N MET A 233 5.97 7.19 -5.18
CA MET A 233 6.35 8.39 -5.91
C MET A 233 5.15 9.24 -6.34
N GLY A 234 3.94 8.68 -6.44
CA GLY A 234 2.71 9.44 -6.66
C GLY A 234 2.40 10.35 -5.48
N VAL A 235 2.53 9.81 -4.26
CA VAL A 235 2.39 10.57 -3.03
C VAL A 235 3.47 11.67 -2.94
N VAL A 236 4.73 11.33 -3.24
CA VAL A 236 5.83 12.32 -3.26
C VAL A 236 5.54 13.48 -4.22
N ALA A 237 5.10 13.17 -5.44
CA ALA A 237 4.72 14.20 -6.42
C ALA A 237 3.62 15.12 -5.90
N GLU A 238 2.69 14.58 -5.11
CA GLU A 238 1.56 15.33 -4.56
C GLU A 238 1.97 16.26 -3.41
N VAL A 239 2.86 15.81 -2.48
CA VAL A 239 3.11 16.53 -1.21
C VAL A 239 4.45 17.22 -1.10
N ALA A 240 5.52 16.73 -1.75
CA ALA A 240 6.88 17.16 -1.47
C ALA A 240 7.28 18.45 -2.20
N ASP A 241 7.96 19.36 -1.50
CA ASP A 241 8.66 20.51 -2.10
C ASP A 241 10.05 20.09 -2.58
N ARG A 242 10.78 19.34 -1.75
CA ARG A 242 12.07 18.74 -2.05
C ARG A 242 12.07 17.26 -1.79
N VAL A 243 12.94 16.55 -2.50
CA VAL A 243 13.08 15.09 -2.42
C VAL A 243 14.54 14.73 -2.18
N VAL A 244 14.76 13.86 -1.22
CA VAL A 244 16.04 13.19 -0.94
C VAL A 244 15.90 11.73 -1.32
N VAL A 245 16.70 11.27 -2.27
CA VAL A 245 16.71 9.87 -2.72
C VAL A 245 17.80 9.12 -1.98
N MET A 246 17.41 8.03 -1.29
CA MET A 246 18.32 7.18 -0.53
C MET A 246 18.47 5.81 -1.19
N PHE A 247 19.70 5.31 -1.23
CA PHE A 247 20.06 3.98 -1.71
C PHE A 247 21.19 3.40 -0.86
N ALA A 248 21.03 2.18 -0.35
CA ALA A 248 22.03 1.45 0.44
C ALA A 248 22.64 2.29 1.59
N GLY A 249 21.81 3.03 2.33
CA GLY A 249 22.20 3.87 3.46
C GLY A 249 22.80 5.23 3.10
N LYS A 250 22.89 5.58 1.82
CA LYS A 250 23.49 6.83 1.32
C LYS A 250 22.45 7.71 0.62
N LYS A 251 22.64 9.02 0.72
CA LYS A 251 21.94 9.99 -0.14
C LYS A 251 22.59 9.96 -1.53
N VAL A 252 21.83 9.61 -2.55
CA VAL A 252 22.31 9.51 -3.93
C VAL A 252 21.90 10.70 -4.80
N GLU A 253 20.77 11.32 -4.47
CA GLU A 253 20.29 12.51 -5.18
C GLU A 253 19.42 13.37 -4.26
N GLU A 254 19.42 14.69 -4.48
CA GLU A 254 18.57 15.67 -3.81
C GLU A 254 18.23 16.79 -4.78
N GLY A 255 16.99 17.26 -4.75
CA GLY A 255 16.52 18.36 -5.58
C GLY A 255 15.07 18.71 -5.28
N THR A 256 14.55 19.75 -5.94
CA THR A 256 13.12 20.02 -5.92
C THR A 256 12.33 18.85 -6.49
N ALA A 257 11.07 18.69 -6.09
CA ALA A 257 10.24 17.61 -6.64
C ALA A 257 10.21 17.67 -8.18
N ILE A 258 10.10 18.85 -8.76
CA ILE A 258 10.09 19.03 -10.21
C ILE A 258 11.40 18.54 -10.86
N GLU A 259 12.55 18.88 -10.29
CA GLU A 259 13.85 18.45 -10.83
C GLU A 259 14.01 16.93 -10.78
N ILE A 260 13.68 16.30 -9.64
CA ILE A 260 13.79 14.85 -9.46
C ILE A 260 12.87 14.10 -10.44
N PHE A 261 11.65 14.58 -10.67
CA PHE A 261 10.70 13.90 -11.55
C PHE A 261 10.96 14.14 -13.04
N GLN A 262 11.40 15.34 -13.43
CA GLN A 262 11.59 15.70 -14.84
C GLN A 262 13.01 15.47 -15.34
N ASN A 263 14.02 15.64 -14.49
CA ASN A 263 15.43 15.54 -14.88
C ASN A 263 16.27 14.78 -13.83
N PRO A 264 15.94 13.52 -13.52
CA PRO A 264 16.70 12.70 -12.58
C PRO A 264 18.13 12.46 -13.11
N LYS A 265 19.14 12.73 -12.27
CA LYS A 265 20.56 12.63 -12.64
C LYS A 265 21.11 11.23 -12.32
N HIS A 266 20.79 10.72 -11.14
CA HIS A 266 21.33 9.44 -10.66
C HIS A 266 20.64 8.24 -11.34
N PRO A 267 21.37 7.21 -11.78
CA PRO A 267 20.80 6.03 -12.44
C PRO A 267 19.72 5.34 -11.61
N TYR A 268 19.93 5.22 -10.29
CA TYR A 268 18.95 4.65 -9.37
C TYR A 268 17.64 5.46 -9.34
N THR A 269 17.71 6.79 -9.30
CA THR A 269 16.50 7.65 -9.34
C THR A 269 15.72 7.44 -10.64
N ARG A 270 16.42 7.31 -11.77
CA ARG A 270 15.80 7.00 -13.08
C ARG A 270 15.09 5.64 -13.05
N SER A 271 15.75 4.62 -12.49
CA SER A 271 15.17 3.27 -12.35
C SER A 271 13.94 3.28 -11.46
N LEU A 272 14.03 3.95 -10.31
CA LEU A 272 12.91 4.10 -9.37
C LEU A 272 11.70 4.75 -10.04
N LEU A 273 11.89 5.86 -10.77
CA LEU A 273 10.82 6.56 -11.47
C LEU A 273 10.25 5.78 -12.66
N ALA A 274 11.07 4.97 -13.34
CA ALA A 274 10.64 4.13 -14.46
C ALA A 274 9.80 2.92 -14.00
N ALA A 275 10.02 2.45 -12.78
CA ALA A 275 9.25 1.35 -12.19
C ALA A 275 7.86 1.79 -11.69
N VAL A 276 7.64 3.11 -11.49
CA VAL A 276 6.37 3.63 -10.98
C VAL A 276 5.23 3.36 -11.96
N PRO A 277 4.17 2.65 -11.54
CA PRO A 277 2.98 2.51 -12.35
C PRO A 277 2.32 3.88 -12.58
N LYS A 278 2.06 4.23 -13.84
CA LYS A 278 1.41 5.50 -14.18
C LYS A 278 0.01 5.22 -14.69
N LEU A 279 -0.99 5.71 -13.96
CA LEU A 279 -2.37 5.66 -14.41
C LEU A 279 -2.52 6.41 -15.75
N GLY A 280 -3.25 5.83 -16.71
CA GLY A 280 -3.41 6.35 -18.07
C GLY A 280 -2.24 5.98 -19.00
N SER A 281 -1.25 5.20 -18.54
CA SER A 281 -0.15 4.74 -19.40
C SER A 281 -0.57 3.73 -20.46
N MET A 282 -1.77 3.18 -20.32
CA MET A 282 -2.35 2.18 -21.22
C MET A 282 -3.45 2.75 -22.13
N ILE A 283 -3.67 4.07 -22.15
CA ILE A 283 -4.67 4.71 -23.03
C ILE A 283 -4.39 4.33 -24.49
N GLY A 284 -5.44 3.91 -25.20
CA GLY A 284 -5.38 3.47 -26.60
C GLY A 284 -4.72 2.09 -26.81
N LYS A 285 -4.33 1.38 -25.75
CA LYS A 285 -3.86 -0.01 -25.80
C LYS A 285 -5.02 -0.97 -25.60
N LYS A 286 -4.98 -2.15 -26.21
CA LYS A 286 -6.04 -3.16 -26.07
C LYS A 286 -5.66 -4.27 -25.12
N LEU A 287 -4.39 -4.63 -25.05
CA LEU A 287 -3.89 -5.77 -24.29
C LEU A 287 -3.03 -5.34 -23.09
N PRO A 288 -2.88 -6.18 -22.08
CA PRO A 288 -1.94 -5.97 -20.97
C PRO A 288 -0.50 -5.71 -21.47
N ALA A 289 0.30 -5.03 -20.65
CA ALA A 289 1.68 -4.72 -21.03
C ALA A 289 2.63 -4.77 -19.84
N LYS A 290 3.83 -5.35 -20.04
CA LYS A 290 4.87 -5.46 -19.02
C LYS A 290 5.39 -4.09 -18.59
N PHE A 291 5.81 -3.98 -17.32
CA PHE A 291 6.57 -2.84 -16.85
C PHE A 291 7.97 -2.83 -17.48
N VAL A 292 8.51 -1.63 -17.66
CA VAL A 292 9.88 -1.49 -18.18
C VAL A 292 10.86 -1.86 -17.05
N ASN A 293 11.59 -2.96 -17.22
CA ASN A 293 12.69 -3.30 -16.31
C ASN A 293 13.94 -2.51 -16.70
N LEU A 294 14.46 -1.73 -15.77
CA LEU A 294 15.80 -1.17 -15.84
C LEU A 294 16.69 -1.98 -14.89
N ASP A 295 17.52 -2.87 -15.45
CA ASP A 295 18.49 -3.63 -14.67
C ASP A 295 19.57 -2.68 -14.12
N VAL A 296 19.56 -2.43 -12.81
CA VAL A 296 20.58 -1.66 -12.09
C VAL A 296 21.74 -2.56 -11.61
N LYS A 297 21.88 -3.76 -12.18
CA LYS A 297 22.88 -4.76 -11.73
C LYS A 297 24.28 -4.58 -12.34
N SER A 298 24.70 -3.43 -12.84
CA SER A 298 26.10 -3.22 -13.22
C SER A 298 26.67 -1.95 -12.59
N SER A 299 27.54 -2.16 -11.60
CA SER A 299 28.44 -1.18 -11.01
C SER A 299 29.56 -0.71 -11.96
N ASP A 300 29.36 -0.75 -13.26
CA ASP A 300 30.30 -0.22 -14.24
C ASP A 300 29.90 1.19 -14.66
N GLU A 301 30.47 2.18 -13.96
CA GLU A 301 30.28 3.62 -14.20
C GLU A 301 30.69 4.10 -15.62
N HIS A 302 31.22 3.23 -16.47
CA HIS A 302 31.82 3.67 -17.74
C HIS A 302 31.19 3.15 -19.04
N LYS A 303 30.13 2.34 -19.02
CA LYS A 303 29.58 1.77 -20.26
C LYS A 303 28.11 2.09 -20.61
N ASN A 304 27.34 2.75 -19.77
CA ASN A 304 25.94 3.05 -20.08
C ASN A 304 25.65 4.51 -20.44
N LYS A 305 26.32 5.02 -21.48
CA LYS A 305 25.80 6.13 -22.31
C LYS A 305 24.75 5.65 -23.32
N GLU A 306 24.20 4.48 -23.15
CA GLU A 306 23.09 4.06 -24.01
C GLU A 306 21.83 4.82 -23.60
N LYS A 307 21.34 5.58 -24.58
CA LYS A 307 20.06 6.25 -24.64
C LYS A 307 19.01 5.44 -23.89
N ILE A 308 18.50 6.01 -22.78
CA ILE A 308 17.18 5.64 -22.30
C ILE A 308 16.23 6.06 -23.41
N SER A 309 16.17 5.22 -24.45
CA SER A 309 15.10 5.31 -25.43
C SER A 309 13.82 5.15 -24.61
N THR A 310 12.88 6.04 -24.80
CA THR A 310 11.48 5.86 -24.43
C THR A 310 11.02 4.54 -25.08
N LYS A 311 11.33 3.40 -24.43
CA LYS A 311 10.85 2.10 -24.89
C LYS A 311 9.33 2.20 -24.86
N LYS A 312 8.73 2.23 -26.03
CA LYS A 312 7.27 2.17 -26.19
C LYS A 312 6.75 1.01 -25.35
N VAL A 313 5.67 1.23 -24.63
CA VAL A 313 4.94 0.18 -23.93
C VAL A 313 4.61 -0.91 -24.95
N VAL A 314 5.15 -2.11 -24.74
CA VAL A 314 4.93 -3.27 -25.62
C VAL A 314 3.80 -4.09 -25.02
N GLU A 315 2.69 -4.20 -25.77
CA GLU A 315 1.57 -5.06 -25.40
C GLU A 315 2.01 -6.53 -25.46
N MET A 316 1.46 -7.35 -24.54
CA MET A 316 1.62 -8.80 -24.56
C MET A 316 0.82 -9.45 -25.70
N LYS A 317 1.07 -10.72 -25.94
CA LYS A 317 0.19 -11.53 -26.79
C LYS A 317 -1.17 -11.67 -26.11
N ASP A 318 -2.24 -11.70 -26.91
CA ASP A 318 -3.56 -12.03 -26.38
C ASP A 318 -3.58 -13.49 -25.94
N THR A 319 -3.72 -13.71 -24.65
CA THR A 319 -3.76 -15.05 -24.03
C THR A 319 -5.18 -15.58 -23.87
N VAL A 320 -6.20 -14.75 -24.13
CA VAL A 320 -7.60 -15.07 -23.83
C VAL A 320 -8.18 -15.99 -24.91
N ASN A 321 -8.64 -17.16 -24.50
CA ASN A 321 -9.37 -18.06 -25.38
C ASN A 321 -10.89 -17.77 -25.29
N ARG A 322 -11.39 -16.96 -26.22
CA ARG A 322 -12.81 -16.55 -26.27
C ARG A 322 -13.73 -17.56 -26.95
N THR A 323 -13.17 -18.63 -27.54
CA THR A 323 -13.96 -19.65 -28.25
C THR A 323 -14.38 -20.81 -27.35
N SER A 324 -13.75 -20.96 -26.19
CA SER A 324 -14.09 -22.00 -25.22
C SER A 324 -15.17 -21.51 -24.23
N SER A 325 -15.80 -22.45 -23.53
CA SER A 325 -16.64 -22.14 -22.37
C SER A 325 -15.81 -21.43 -21.28
N PRO A 326 -16.44 -20.57 -20.45
CA PRO A 326 -15.76 -19.94 -19.33
C PRO A 326 -15.08 -20.96 -18.42
N LEU A 327 -13.85 -20.67 -17.97
CA LEU A 327 -13.15 -21.48 -16.98
C LEU A 327 -13.80 -21.36 -15.61
N LEU A 328 -14.21 -20.15 -15.26
CA LEU A 328 -14.92 -19.83 -14.01
C LEU A 328 -16.19 -19.05 -14.33
N GLU A 329 -17.30 -19.45 -13.73
CA GLU A 329 -18.56 -18.70 -13.78
C GLU A 329 -19.12 -18.57 -12.36
N VAL A 330 -19.35 -17.33 -11.95
CA VAL A 330 -19.90 -16.96 -10.64
C VAL A 330 -21.30 -16.39 -10.84
N LYS A 331 -22.30 -16.94 -10.15
CA LYS A 331 -23.72 -16.56 -10.26
C LYS A 331 -24.31 -16.20 -8.91
N GLY A 332 -24.69 -14.95 -8.72
CA GLY A 332 -25.39 -14.48 -7.54
C GLY A 332 -24.66 -14.73 -6.23
N LEU A 333 -23.33 -14.76 -6.24
CA LEU A 333 -22.53 -15.10 -5.06
C LEU A 333 -22.77 -14.10 -3.94
N THR A 334 -23.17 -14.62 -2.79
CA THR A 334 -23.44 -13.85 -1.56
C THR A 334 -22.72 -14.49 -0.39
N THR A 335 -21.95 -13.69 0.36
CA THR A 335 -21.24 -14.15 1.55
C THR A 335 -21.44 -13.17 2.69
N ARG A 336 -22.09 -13.63 3.76
CA ARG A 336 -22.42 -12.86 4.95
C ARG A 336 -21.81 -13.48 6.20
N PHE A 337 -21.37 -12.64 7.14
CA PHE A 337 -20.81 -13.07 8.42
C PHE A 337 -21.70 -12.59 9.56
N LEU A 338 -22.18 -13.53 10.38
CA LEU A 338 -22.96 -13.22 11.57
C LEU A 338 -22.05 -12.70 12.69
N ILE A 339 -22.29 -11.48 13.17
CA ILE A 339 -21.71 -10.97 14.40
C ILE A 339 -22.71 -11.22 15.53
N LYS A 340 -22.30 -12.04 16.49
CA LYS A 340 -23.10 -12.29 17.70
C LYS A 340 -23.15 -11.02 18.55
N GLN A 341 -24.28 -10.82 19.22
CA GLN A 341 -24.44 -9.76 20.19
C GLN A 341 -23.49 -10.00 21.36
N ASP A 342 -22.62 -9.02 21.64
CA ASP A 342 -21.74 -9.02 22.79
C ASP A 342 -22.06 -7.82 23.68
N PHE A 343 -21.64 -7.85 24.96
CA PHE A 343 -22.00 -6.83 25.96
C PHE A 343 -21.93 -5.41 25.37
N GLY A 344 -23.11 -4.79 25.14
CA GLY A 344 -23.25 -3.41 24.65
C GLY A 344 -23.20 -3.21 23.14
N ARG A 345 -23.06 -4.26 22.30
CA ARG A 345 -23.12 -4.17 20.82
C ARG A 345 -24.33 -4.91 20.29
N ALA A 346 -25.10 -4.27 19.41
CA ALA A 346 -26.16 -4.95 18.67
C ALA A 346 -25.55 -5.99 17.72
N GLY A 347 -26.07 -7.21 17.71
CA GLY A 347 -25.73 -8.22 16.72
C GLY A 347 -26.20 -7.80 15.32
N GLY A 348 -25.56 -8.36 14.28
CA GLY A 348 -25.90 -8.06 12.90
C GLY A 348 -25.19 -8.98 11.92
N ASN A 349 -25.47 -8.80 10.64
CA ASN A 349 -24.79 -9.47 9.55
C ASN A 349 -23.85 -8.50 8.82
N ILE A 350 -22.58 -8.88 8.64
CA ILE A 350 -21.70 -8.19 7.69
C ILE A 350 -22.03 -8.75 6.30
N HIS A 351 -22.51 -7.89 5.43
CA HIS A 351 -22.77 -8.16 4.02
C HIS A 351 -21.49 -7.98 3.20
N ALA A 352 -20.57 -8.95 3.33
CA ALA A 352 -19.22 -8.83 2.74
C ALA A 352 -19.25 -8.99 1.22
N VAL A 353 -20.11 -9.85 0.68
CA VAL A 353 -20.36 -10.03 -0.76
C VAL A 353 -21.86 -10.17 -0.96
N GLU A 354 -22.42 -9.40 -1.89
CA GLU A 354 -23.84 -9.41 -2.18
C GLU A 354 -24.08 -9.57 -3.69
N ASN A 355 -24.66 -10.72 -4.04
CA ASN A 355 -25.22 -11.02 -5.36
C ASN A 355 -24.31 -10.68 -6.55
N ILE A 356 -23.02 -11.02 -6.46
CA ILE A 356 -22.07 -10.76 -7.56
C ILE A 356 -22.11 -11.87 -8.61
N SER A 357 -22.02 -11.46 -9.88
CA SER A 357 -21.98 -12.38 -11.02
C SER A 357 -20.94 -11.92 -12.03
N PHE A 358 -20.09 -12.84 -12.49
CA PHE A 358 -19.12 -12.61 -13.55
C PHE A 358 -18.56 -13.93 -14.08
N THR A 359 -17.88 -13.86 -15.23
CA THR A 359 -17.21 -15.01 -15.86
C THR A 359 -15.73 -14.71 -16.08
N LEU A 360 -14.90 -15.75 -16.09
CA LEU A 360 -13.50 -15.69 -16.54
C LEU A 360 -13.28 -16.67 -17.68
N GLN A 361 -12.69 -16.17 -18.78
CA GLN A 361 -12.26 -17.02 -19.89
C GLN A 361 -10.87 -17.64 -19.61
N PRO A 362 -10.54 -18.81 -20.18
CA PRO A 362 -9.19 -19.34 -20.07
C PRO A 362 -8.15 -18.35 -20.60
N GLY A 363 -7.06 -18.15 -19.85
CA GLY A 363 -6.00 -17.21 -20.20
C GLY A 363 -6.32 -15.74 -19.91
N GLU A 364 -7.50 -15.42 -19.35
CA GLU A 364 -7.90 -14.05 -19.01
C GLU A 364 -7.33 -13.61 -17.65
N THR A 365 -7.05 -12.32 -17.52
CA THR A 365 -6.88 -11.65 -16.22
C THR A 365 -8.07 -10.72 -16.00
N LEU A 366 -8.91 -11.05 -15.01
CA LEU A 366 -9.93 -10.14 -14.48
C LEU A 366 -9.36 -9.42 -13.27
N GLY A 367 -9.23 -8.09 -13.35
CA GLY A 367 -8.89 -7.24 -12.23
C GLY A 367 -10.12 -6.97 -11.36
N LEU A 368 -10.03 -7.20 -10.05
CA LEU A 368 -11.08 -6.84 -9.11
C LEU A 368 -10.57 -5.72 -8.20
N VAL A 369 -11.15 -4.53 -8.34
CA VAL A 369 -10.71 -3.30 -7.65
C VAL A 369 -11.79 -2.74 -6.74
N GLY A 370 -11.39 -1.92 -5.77
CA GLY A 370 -12.27 -1.25 -4.82
C GLY A 370 -11.54 -0.96 -3.52
N GLU A 371 -12.19 -0.23 -2.61
CA GLU A 371 -11.64 0.10 -1.30
C GLU A 371 -11.50 -1.13 -0.40
N SER A 372 -10.63 -1.03 0.63
CA SER A 372 -10.42 -2.10 1.61
C SER A 372 -11.73 -2.43 2.34
N GLY A 373 -11.96 -3.71 2.59
CA GLY A 373 -13.19 -4.16 3.20
C GLY A 373 -14.42 -4.20 2.29
N CYS A 374 -14.34 -3.81 1.00
CA CYS A 374 -15.50 -3.87 0.09
C CYS A 374 -15.86 -5.30 -0.38
N GLY A 375 -15.14 -6.35 0.06
CA GLY A 375 -15.48 -7.75 -0.21
C GLY A 375 -14.57 -8.49 -1.19
N LYS A 376 -13.55 -7.87 -1.78
CA LYS A 376 -12.65 -8.48 -2.80
C LYS A 376 -12.02 -9.81 -2.34
N SER A 377 -11.31 -9.79 -1.22
CA SER A 377 -10.66 -10.99 -0.66
C SER A 377 -11.67 -12.05 -0.23
N THR A 378 -12.85 -11.64 0.27
CA THR A 378 -13.95 -12.55 0.59
C THR A 378 -14.47 -13.24 -0.67
N THR A 379 -14.60 -12.51 -1.78
CA THR A 379 -14.97 -13.08 -3.09
C THR A 379 -13.98 -14.17 -3.52
N GLY A 380 -12.68 -13.87 -3.51
CA GLY A 380 -11.65 -14.86 -3.85
C GLY A 380 -11.67 -16.10 -2.97
N ARG A 381 -11.81 -15.92 -1.64
CA ARG A 381 -11.90 -17.02 -0.68
C ARG A 381 -13.19 -17.85 -0.83
N SER A 382 -14.30 -17.22 -1.19
CA SER A 382 -15.57 -17.93 -1.44
C SER A 382 -15.48 -18.77 -2.71
N ILE A 383 -14.83 -18.29 -3.77
CA ILE A 383 -14.63 -19.02 -5.03
C ILE A 383 -13.83 -20.32 -4.80
N ILE A 384 -12.73 -20.26 -4.04
CA ILE A 384 -11.88 -21.44 -3.78
C ILE A 384 -12.43 -22.32 -2.64
N GLY A 385 -13.59 -21.95 -2.05
CA GLY A 385 -14.22 -22.69 -0.97
C GLY A 385 -13.46 -22.63 0.37
N LEU A 386 -12.68 -21.56 0.63
CA LEU A 386 -12.09 -21.26 1.95
C LEU A 386 -13.12 -20.60 2.88
N THR A 387 -14.09 -19.91 2.30
CA THR A 387 -15.24 -19.33 3.00
C THR A 387 -16.50 -19.85 2.31
N SER A 388 -17.39 -20.45 3.06
CA SER A 388 -18.65 -20.96 2.50
C SER A 388 -19.55 -19.78 2.11
N PRO A 389 -20.05 -19.71 0.88
CA PRO A 389 -21.02 -18.69 0.50
C PRO A 389 -22.35 -18.92 1.23
N THR A 390 -23.09 -17.82 1.46
CA THR A 390 -24.44 -17.87 2.03
C THR A 390 -25.46 -18.26 0.96
N ARG A 391 -25.26 -17.78 -0.29
CA ARG A 391 -26.09 -18.07 -1.48
C ARG A 391 -25.24 -17.95 -2.74
N GLY A 392 -25.80 -18.42 -3.86
CA GLY A 392 -25.19 -18.34 -5.18
C GLY A 392 -24.41 -19.57 -5.55
N GLU A 393 -23.91 -19.59 -6.77
CA GLU A 393 -23.26 -20.75 -7.39
C GLU A 393 -21.90 -20.35 -7.96
N VAL A 394 -20.94 -21.26 -7.92
CA VAL A 394 -19.59 -21.11 -8.47
C VAL A 394 -19.28 -22.31 -9.34
N PHE A 395 -19.27 -22.11 -10.65
CA PHE A 395 -18.90 -23.16 -11.60
C PHE A 395 -17.44 -23.02 -12.02
N PHE A 396 -16.71 -24.12 -11.92
CA PHE A 396 -15.34 -24.21 -12.42
C PHE A 396 -15.25 -25.39 -13.40
N GLU A 397 -14.83 -25.12 -14.64
CA GLU A 397 -14.88 -26.11 -15.74
C GLU A 397 -16.27 -26.75 -15.90
N GLY A 398 -17.33 -25.97 -15.68
CA GLY A 398 -18.73 -26.42 -15.77
C GLY A 398 -19.26 -27.20 -14.56
N VAL A 399 -18.45 -27.42 -13.53
CA VAL A 399 -18.84 -28.12 -12.30
C VAL A 399 -19.14 -27.11 -11.19
N ASP A 400 -20.31 -27.24 -10.57
CA ASP A 400 -20.70 -26.42 -9.43
C ASP A 400 -19.93 -26.82 -8.17
N LEU A 401 -19.07 -25.92 -7.71
CA LEU A 401 -18.21 -26.14 -6.54
C LEU A 401 -18.97 -25.97 -5.21
N THR A 402 -20.10 -25.27 -5.19
CA THR A 402 -20.84 -24.96 -3.96
C THR A 402 -21.54 -26.18 -3.38
N ASN A 403 -21.81 -27.17 -4.23
CA ASN A 403 -22.45 -28.43 -3.88
C ASN A 403 -21.48 -29.57 -3.54
N LEU A 404 -20.16 -29.33 -3.67
CA LEU A 404 -19.13 -30.34 -3.41
C LEU A 404 -18.83 -30.50 -1.93
N ASN A 405 -18.59 -31.74 -1.51
CA ASN A 405 -18.04 -32.01 -0.19
C ASN A 405 -16.51 -31.72 -0.14
N ASN A 406 -15.95 -31.68 1.07
CA ASN A 406 -14.54 -31.34 1.26
C ASN A 406 -13.56 -32.28 0.52
N LYS A 407 -13.90 -33.57 0.36
CA LYS A 407 -13.04 -34.53 -0.35
C LYS A 407 -13.06 -34.29 -1.84
N GLU A 408 -14.22 -34.02 -2.39
CA GLU A 408 -14.39 -33.67 -3.81
C GLU A 408 -13.70 -32.33 -4.14
N MET A 409 -13.82 -31.34 -3.24
CA MET A 409 -13.21 -30.01 -3.41
C MET A 409 -11.68 -30.05 -3.49
N ILE A 410 -10.99 -31.04 -2.87
CA ILE A 410 -9.54 -31.17 -2.90
C ILE A 410 -9.01 -31.26 -4.35
N GLN A 411 -9.67 -32.00 -5.25
CA GLN A 411 -9.22 -32.13 -6.63
C GLN A 411 -9.36 -30.84 -7.44
N TYR A 412 -10.35 -29.99 -7.11
CA TYR A 412 -10.52 -28.69 -7.76
C TYR A 412 -9.54 -27.65 -7.18
N ARG A 413 -9.26 -27.68 -5.87
CA ARG A 413 -8.22 -26.83 -5.25
C ARG A 413 -6.84 -27.06 -5.84
N LYS A 414 -6.53 -28.27 -6.36
CA LYS A 414 -5.32 -28.53 -7.13
C LYS A 414 -5.24 -27.65 -8.38
N LYS A 415 -6.37 -27.45 -9.08
CA LYS A 415 -6.46 -26.66 -10.31
C LYS A 415 -6.65 -25.16 -10.05
N MET A 416 -7.04 -24.78 -8.83
CA MET A 416 -7.25 -23.40 -8.41
C MET A 416 -6.35 -23.10 -7.22
N GLN A 417 -5.46 -22.14 -7.34
CA GLN A 417 -4.54 -21.76 -6.28
C GLN A 417 -4.71 -20.30 -5.88
N MET A 418 -4.32 -19.96 -4.65
CA MET A 418 -4.41 -18.61 -4.13
C MET A 418 -3.04 -18.12 -3.67
N ILE A 419 -2.68 -16.91 -4.09
CA ILE A 419 -1.56 -16.15 -3.56
C ILE A 419 -2.15 -15.14 -2.59
N PHE A 420 -1.77 -15.25 -1.31
CA PHE A 420 -2.33 -14.44 -0.22
C PHE A 420 -1.67 -13.06 -0.11
N GLN A 421 -2.39 -12.12 0.48
CA GLN A 421 -2.01 -10.73 0.69
C GLN A 421 -0.71 -10.57 1.51
N ASP A 422 -0.56 -11.32 2.59
CA ASP A 422 0.62 -11.28 3.44
C ASP A 422 1.56 -12.45 3.13
N PRO A 423 2.70 -12.19 2.46
CA PRO A 423 3.66 -13.24 2.15
C PRO A 423 4.35 -13.80 3.39
N PHE A 424 4.38 -13.04 4.51
CA PHE A 424 4.97 -13.51 5.76
C PHE A 424 4.05 -14.50 6.47
N ALA A 425 2.79 -14.14 6.66
CA ALA A 425 1.81 -15.01 7.32
C ALA A 425 1.45 -16.25 6.48
N SER A 426 1.64 -16.18 5.15
CA SER A 426 1.31 -17.29 4.24
C SER A 426 2.34 -18.42 4.23
N LEU A 427 3.57 -18.20 4.71
CA LEU A 427 4.65 -19.17 4.72
C LEU A 427 4.89 -19.68 6.16
N ASN A 428 4.98 -21.00 6.33
CA ASN A 428 5.30 -21.57 7.63
C ASN A 428 6.74 -21.24 8.03
N PRO A 429 6.97 -20.46 9.11
CA PRO A 429 8.33 -20.00 9.48
C PRO A 429 9.25 -21.11 9.97
N ARG A 430 8.71 -22.30 10.26
CA ARG A 430 9.48 -23.48 10.71
C ARG A 430 9.93 -24.40 9.58
N MET A 431 9.48 -24.14 8.35
CA MET A 431 9.83 -24.93 7.17
C MET A 431 10.84 -24.17 6.31
N THR A 432 11.73 -24.92 5.66
CA THR A 432 12.61 -24.35 4.63
C THR A 432 11.82 -24.04 3.37
N VAL A 433 12.38 -23.18 2.52
CA VAL A 433 11.78 -22.82 1.20
C VAL A 433 11.49 -24.08 0.37
N GLY A 434 12.44 -25.03 0.33
CA GLY A 434 12.26 -26.29 -0.38
C GLY A 434 11.08 -27.09 0.14
N GLN A 435 10.91 -27.16 1.46
CA GLN A 435 9.79 -27.84 2.10
C GLN A 435 8.46 -27.16 1.80
N ILE A 436 8.41 -25.83 1.85
CA ILE A 436 7.19 -25.05 1.57
C ILE A 436 6.68 -25.26 0.13
N ILE A 437 7.60 -25.33 -0.85
CA ILE A 437 7.22 -25.56 -2.25
C ILE A 437 6.89 -27.04 -2.49
N ALA A 438 7.55 -27.96 -1.81
CA ALA A 438 7.29 -29.41 -1.94
C ALA A 438 6.01 -29.87 -1.24
N GLU A 439 5.55 -29.17 -0.18
CA GLU A 439 4.39 -29.57 0.61
C GLU A 439 3.12 -29.81 -0.23
N PRO A 440 2.65 -28.89 -1.10
CA PRO A 440 1.47 -29.12 -1.92
C PRO A 440 1.65 -30.31 -2.89
N ILE A 441 2.86 -30.55 -3.41
CA ILE A 441 3.15 -31.68 -4.31
C ILE A 441 2.94 -33.01 -3.55
N MET A 442 3.42 -33.08 -2.33
CA MET A 442 3.27 -34.28 -1.46
C MET A 442 1.82 -34.49 -1.03
N VAL A 443 1.15 -33.42 -0.56
CA VAL A 443 -0.25 -33.49 -0.08
C VAL A 443 -1.20 -33.99 -1.17
N HIS A 444 -0.96 -33.58 -2.43
CA HIS A 444 -1.76 -34.02 -3.57
C HIS A 444 -1.26 -35.29 -4.25
N GLY A 445 -0.25 -35.98 -3.67
CA GLY A 445 0.24 -37.26 -4.15
C GLY A 445 0.84 -37.25 -5.56
N LEU A 446 1.37 -36.10 -6.00
CA LEU A 446 2.01 -35.97 -7.31
C LEU A 446 3.39 -36.62 -7.34
N GLU A 447 4.06 -36.69 -6.20
CA GLU A 447 5.32 -37.38 -6.01
C GLU A 447 5.41 -38.00 -4.59
N PRO A 448 5.79 -39.29 -4.47
CA PRO A 448 5.66 -40.03 -3.22
C PRO A 448 6.74 -39.75 -2.15
N LYS A 449 7.77 -38.96 -2.44
CA LYS A 449 8.85 -38.62 -1.49
C LYS A 449 9.34 -37.18 -1.68
N LEU A 450 9.91 -36.62 -0.60
CA LEU A 450 10.73 -35.39 -0.58
C LEU A 450 11.87 -35.34 -1.63
N GLY A 451 11.92 -36.28 -2.56
CA GLY A 451 13.00 -36.51 -3.51
C GLY A 451 12.95 -35.70 -4.79
N SER A 452 11.95 -34.85 -5.03
CA SER A 452 12.01 -33.99 -6.21
C SER A 452 12.68 -32.64 -5.95
N ASN A 453 13.86 -32.63 -5.33
CA ASN A 453 14.71 -31.45 -5.32
C ASN A 453 14.75 -30.79 -6.70
N SER A 454 14.77 -31.60 -7.76
CA SER A 454 14.82 -31.15 -9.15
C SER A 454 13.57 -30.32 -9.57
N ARG A 455 12.33 -30.72 -9.17
CA ARG A 455 11.12 -29.97 -9.50
C ARG A 455 11.03 -28.66 -8.71
N VAL A 456 11.36 -28.72 -7.42
CA VAL A 456 11.42 -27.52 -6.57
C VAL A 456 12.48 -26.54 -7.06
N ILE A 457 13.68 -27.03 -7.43
CA ILE A 457 14.75 -26.20 -7.98
C ILE A 457 14.30 -25.55 -9.31
N LYS A 458 13.64 -26.30 -10.20
CA LYS A 458 13.06 -25.74 -11.44
C LYS A 458 12.07 -24.61 -11.13
N LEU A 459 11.19 -24.80 -10.13
CA LEU A 459 10.23 -23.76 -9.71
C LEU A 459 10.93 -22.54 -9.11
N LEU A 460 11.96 -22.73 -8.28
CA LEU A 460 12.77 -21.63 -7.76
C LEU A 460 13.42 -20.82 -8.89
N ASN A 461 14.11 -21.50 -9.82
CA ASN A 461 14.72 -20.85 -10.97
C ASN A 461 13.70 -20.11 -11.83
N ARG A 462 12.47 -20.66 -11.95
CA ARG A 462 11.38 -20.05 -12.71
C ARG A 462 10.90 -18.72 -12.13
N VAL A 463 10.90 -18.62 -10.80
CA VAL A 463 10.57 -17.37 -10.11
C VAL A 463 11.79 -16.47 -9.88
N GLY A 464 12.93 -16.80 -10.50
CA GLY A 464 14.17 -16.00 -10.43
C GLY A 464 14.88 -16.09 -9.07
N LEU A 465 14.81 -17.25 -8.42
CA LEU A 465 15.56 -17.57 -7.19
C LEU A 465 16.53 -18.72 -7.45
N ASP A 466 17.78 -18.57 -6.99
CA ASP A 466 18.82 -19.59 -7.14
C ASP A 466 18.58 -20.78 -6.21
N GLU A 467 19.21 -21.92 -6.51
CA GLU A 467 19.14 -23.15 -5.70
C GLU A 467 19.57 -22.95 -4.23
N GLN A 468 20.49 -22.02 -3.96
CA GLN A 468 20.91 -21.69 -2.60
C GLN A 468 19.76 -21.27 -1.65
N TYR A 469 18.61 -20.86 -2.19
CA TYR A 469 17.43 -20.51 -1.40
C TYR A 469 16.67 -21.73 -0.88
N TYR A 470 16.93 -22.94 -1.41
CA TYR A 470 16.22 -24.17 -1.06
C TYR A 470 16.25 -24.47 0.44
N SER A 471 17.42 -24.29 1.08
CA SER A 471 17.64 -24.58 2.50
C SER A 471 17.37 -23.42 3.45
N ARG A 472 17.06 -22.23 2.93
CA ARG A 472 16.78 -21.04 3.74
C ARG A 472 15.37 -21.08 4.35
N TYR A 473 15.21 -20.34 5.45
CA TYR A 473 13.93 -20.13 6.10
C TYR A 473 13.29 -18.80 5.68
N PRO A 474 11.94 -18.64 5.79
CA PRO A 474 11.26 -17.42 5.41
C PRO A 474 11.77 -16.14 6.08
N HIS A 475 12.22 -16.21 7.34
CA HIS A 475 12.75 -15.05 8.06
C HIS A 475 14.10 -14.55 7.53
N GLU A 476 14.82 -15.34 6.75
CA GLU A 476 16.10 -14.96 6.14
C GLU A 476 15.93 -14.24 4.78
N LEU A 477 14.70 -14.00 4.34
CA LEU A 477 14.35 -13.55 3.00
C LEU A 477 13.72 -12.16 3.01
N SER A 478 13.92 -11.40 1.93
CA SER A 478 13.21 -10.16 1.69
C SER A 478 11.72 -10.38 1.37
N GLY A 479 10.89 -9.34 1.48
CA GLY A 479 9.47 -9.40 1.13
C GLY A 479 9.22 -9.91 -0.30
N GLY A 480 9.96 -9.38 -1.27
CA GLY A 480 9.85 -9.81 -2.67
C GLY A 480 10.30 -11.25 -2.91
N GLN A 481 11.33 -11.74 -2.19
CA GLN A 481 11.76 -13.14 -2.25
C GLN A 481 10.70 -14.07 -1.66
N ARG A 482 10.08 -13.71 -0.53
CA ARG A 482 8.95 -14.47 0.05
C ARG A 482 7.76 -14.52 -0.92
N GLN A 483 7.45 -13.42 -1.57
CA GLN A 483 6.37 -13.39 -2.56
C GLN A 483 6.64 -14.31 -3.75
N ARG A 484 7.87 -14.33 -4.28
CA ARG A 484 8.28 -15.27 -5.34
C ARG A 484 8.15 -16.73 -4.90
N ILE A 485 8.43 -17.04 -3.62
CA ILE A 485 8.20 -18.37 -3.05
C ILE A 485 6.73 -18.70 -2.97
N GLY A 486 5.87 -17.75 -2.56
CA GLY A 486 4.42 -17.91 -2.60
C GLY A 486 3.89 -18.21 -4.00
N ILE A 487 4.44 -17.54 -5.03
CA ILE A 487 4.13 -17.83 -6.45
C ILE A 487 4.62 -19.23 -6.84
N ALA A 488 5.88 -19.60 -6.49
CA ALA A 488 6.43 -20.93 -6.79
C ALA A 488 5.58 -22.05 -6.15
N ARG A 489 5.14 -21.84 -4.90
CA ARG A 489 4.23 -22.77 -4.20
C ARG A 489 2.90 -22.91 -4.93
N ALA A 490 2.30 -21.81 -5.38
CA ALA A 490 1.05 -21.86 -6.13
C ALA A 490 1.22 -22.60 -7.48
N LEU A 491 2.35 -22.40 -8.16
CA LEU A 491 2.66 -23.07 -9.43
C LEU A 491 2.99 -24.56 -9.27
N ALA A 492 3.32 -25.02 -8.06
CA ALA A 492 3.76 -26.39 -7.79
C ALA A 492 2.73 -27.46 -8.21
N LEU A 493 1.44 -27.09 -8.28
CA LEU A 493 0.32 -27.94 -8.69
C LEU A 493 -0.11 -27.75 -10.14
N GLU A 494 0.56 -26.89 -10.91
CA GLU A 494 0.21 -26.56 -12.30
C GLU A 494 -1.26 -26.13 -12.44
N PRO A 495 -1.68 -25.08 -11.71
CA PRO A 495 -3.08 -24.68 -11.67
C PRO A 495 -3.54 -24.07 -13.00
N LYS A 496 -4.85 -24.07 -13.26
CA LYS A 496 -5.47 -23.34 -14.37
C LYS A 496 -5.92 -21.93 -13.96
N LEU A 497 -6.27 -21.75 -12.68
CA LEU A 497 -6.70 -20.47 -12.11
C LEU A 497 -5.82 -20.11 -10.92
N ILE A 498 -5.35 -18.88 -10.89
CA ILE A 498 -4.69 -18.30 -9.72
C ILE A 498 -5.49 -17.07 -9.26
N ILE A 499 -5.91 -17.08 -8.00
CA ILE A 499 -6.47 -15.91 -7.33
C ILE A 499 -5.33 -15.19 -6.63
N ALA A 500 -4.96 -14.01 -7.14
CA ALA A 500 -3.91 -13.17 -6.59
C ALA A 500 -4.54 -12.10 -5.68
N ASP A 501 -4.59 -12.36 -4.36
CA ASP A 501 -5.20 -11.47 -3.37
C ASP A 501 -4.16 -10.48 -2.85
N GLU A 502 -4.16 -9.27 -3.40
CA GLU A 502 -3.22 -8.19 -3.09
C GLU A 502 -1.75 -8.65 -3.10
N ALA A 503 -1.42 -9.53 -4.04
CA ALA A 503 -0.14 -10.25 -4.10
C ALA A 503 1.11 -9.34 -4.21
N VAL A 504 0.97 -8.05 -4.45
CA VAL A 504 2.09 -7.12 -4.65
C VAL A 504 2.00 -5.84 -3.83
N SER A 505 0.97 -5.70 -2.99
CA SER A 505 0.68 -4.45 -2.25
C SER A 505 1.72 -4.11 -1.17
N ALA A 506 2.37 -5.11 -0.58
CA ALA A 506 3.37 -4.95 0.47
C ALA A 506 4.81 -4.85 -0.06
N LEU A 507 4.99 -4.69 -1.38
CA LEU A 507 6.29 -4.67 -2.04
C LEU A 507 6.68 -3.27 -2.48
N ASP A 508 7.99 -2.97 -2.42
CA ASP A 508 8.53 -1.75 -3.03
C ASP A 508 8.24 -1.73 -4.54
N VAL A 509 8.07 -0.54 -5.10
CA VAL A 509 7.63 -0.32 -6.48
C VAL A 509 8.46 -1.09 -7.53
N SER A 510 9.80 -1.14 -7.36
CA SER A 510 10.66 -1.87 -8.28
C SER A 510 10.45 -3.38 -8.21
N ILE A 511 10.28 -3.92 -7.00
CA ILE A 511 10.03 -5.35 -6.77
C ILE A 511 8.61 -5.70 -7.25
N GLN A 512 7.64 -4.83 -6.99
CA GLN A 512 6.26 -4.97 -7.49
C GLN A 512 6.23 -5.12 -9.01
N ALA A 513 6.91 -4.23 -9.75
CA ALA A 513 7.01 -4.30 -11.21
C ALA A 513 7.62 -5.63 -11.69
N GLN A 514 8.68 -6.12 -11.01
CA GLN A 514 9.31 -7.39 -11.35
C GLN A 514 8.39 -8.59 -11.10
N VAL A 515 7.68 -8.61 -9.96
CA VAL A 515 6.76 -9.71 -9.62
C VAL A 515 5.55 -9.72 -10.56
N VAL A 516 5.03 -8.56 -10.91
CA VAL A 516 3.93 -8.45 -11.88
C VAL A 516 4.38 -8.93 -13.25
N ASN A 517 5.55 -8.51 -13.74
CA ASN A 517 6.09 -9.00 -15.00
C ASN A 517 6.27 -10.52 -15.01
N LEU A 518 6.79 -11.09 -13.89
CA LEU A 518 6.90 -12.53 -13.71
C LEU A 518 5.54 -13.22 -13.85
N MET A 519 4.49 -12.71 -13.19
CA MET A 519 3.14 -13.29 -13.26
C MET A 519 2.59 -13.25 -14.70
N MET A 520 2.84 -12.15 -15.43
CA MET A 520 2.45 -12.02 -16.83
C MET A 520 3.22 -12.99 -17.74
N GLU A 521 4.52 -13.20 -17.49
CA GLU A 521 5.32 -14.20 -18.22
C GLU A 521 4.83 -15.62 -17.98
N LEU A 522 4.50 -15.94 -16.73
CA LEU A 522 3.91 -17.22 -16.37
C LEU A 522 2.54 -17.45 -17.03
N GLN A 523 1.75 -16.37 -17.20
CA GLN A 523 0.48 -16.43 -17.93
C GLN A 523 0.70 -16.78 -19.40
N GLU A 524 1.63 -16.10 -20.08
CA GLU A 524 1.95 -16.39 -21.49
C GLU A 524 2.48 -17.81 -21.69
N GLU A 525 3.26 -18.31 -20.74
CA GLU A 525 3.92 -19.60 -20.86
C GLU A 525 3.01 -20.79 -20.52
N PHE A 526 2.23 -20.68 -19.44
CA PHE A 526 1.41 -21.78 -18.93
C PHE A 526 -0.08 -21.63 -19.25
N GLY A 527 -0.50 -20.55 -19.93
CA GLY A 527 -1.91 -20.27 -20.21
C GLY A 527 -2.73 -20.02 -18.94
N LEU A 528 -2.12 -19.45 -17.91
CA LEU A 528 -2.77 -19.23 -16.62
C LEU A 528 -3.90 -18.21 -16.72
N THR A 529 -4.97 -18.46 -15.99
CA THR A 529 -6.07 -17.51 -15.78
C THR A 529 -5.89 -16.84 -14.42
N TYR A 530 -6.10 -15.53 -14.36
CA TYR A 530 -5.96 -14.78 -13.10
C TYR A 530 -7.25 -14.08 -12.69
N LEU A 531 -7.64 -14.23 -11.42
CA LEU A 531 -8.44 -13.24 -10.71
C LEU A 531 -7.48 -12.38 -9.89
N PHE A 532 -7.20 -11.18 -10.38
CA PHE A 532 -6.20 -10.28 -9.78
C PHE A 532 -6.89 -9.23 -8.90
N ILE A 533 -6.79 -9.39 -7.59
CA ILE A 533 -7.38 -8.49 -6.60
C ILE A 533 -6.32 -7.47 -6.18
N SER A 534 -6.63 -6.19 -6.31
CA SER A 534 -5.74 -5.11 -5.86
C SER A 534 -6.52 -3.82 -5.57
N HIS A 535 -5.95 -2.97 -4.73
CA HIS A 535 -6.38 -1.59 -4.55
C HIS A 535 -5.54 -0.61 -5.41
N ASP A 536 -4.44 -1.08 -6.02
CA ASP A 536 -3.60 -0.27 -6.91
C ASP A 536 -4.15 -0.28 -8.35
N MET A 537 -4.83 0.83 -8.69
CA MET A 537 -5.46 1.02 -10.00
C MET A 537 -4.46 1.02 -11.15
N ALA A 538 -3.24 1.53 -10.94
CA ALA A 538 -2.24 1.63 -12.01
C ALA A 538 -1.61 0.25 -12.33
N VAL A 539 -1.50 -0.62 -11.33
CA VAL A 539 -1.12 -2.03 -11.55
C VAL A 539 -2.23 -2.76 -12.30
N ILE A 540 -3.48 -2.61 -11.86
CA ILE A 540 -4.65 -3.25 -12.51
C ILE A 540 -4.80 -2.80 -13.96
N GLU A 541 -4.61 -1.52 -14.25
CA GLU A 541 -4.61 -0.99 -15.62
C GLU A 541 -3.60 -1.74 -16.51
N ARG A 542 -2.48 -2.15 -15.93
CA ARG A 542 -1.36 -2.77 -16.66
C ARG A 542 -1.56 -4.25 -16.95
N VAL A 543 -2.18 -4.98 -16.02
CA VAL A 543 -2.24 -6.46 -16.07
C VAL A 543 -3.57 -7.02 -16.55
N SER A 544 -4.65 -6.24 -16.52
CA SER A 544 -5.99 -6.77 -16.70
C SER A 544 -6.50 -6.68 -18.15
N HIS A 545 -7.24 -7.68 -18.58
CA HIS A 545 -8.04 -7.67 -19.79
C HIS A 545 -9.41 -7.02 -19.53
N ARG A 546 -10.06 -7.43 -18.44
CA ARG A 546 -11.32 -6.88 -17.93
C ARG A 546 -11.18 -6.47 -16.47
N ILE A 547 -12.05 -5.58 -16.01
CA ILE A 547 -12.02 -5.06 -14.65
C ILE A 547 -13.42 -5.03 -14.08
N GLY A 548 -13.56 -5.54 -12.85
CA GLY A 548 -14.73 -5.38 -12.01
C GLY A 548 -14.44 -4.42 -10.86
N VAL A 549 -15.27 -3.41 -10.70
CA VAL A 549 -15.19 -2.44 -9.60
C VAL A 549 -16.16 -2.84 -8.51
N MET A 550 -15.63 -3.15 -7.32
CA MET A 550 -16.43 -3.53 -6.15
C MET A 550 -16.64 -2.35 -5.20
N TYR A 551 -17.88 -2.20 -4.74
CA TYR A 551 -18.27 -1.23 -3.73
C TYR A 551 -19.33 -1.83 -2.81
N LEU A 552 -19.12 -1.77 -1.49
CA LEU A 552 -20.05 -2.27 -0.45
C LEU A 552 -20.57 -3.72 -0.69
N GLY A 553 -19.68 -4.61 -1.11
CA GLY A 553 -20.01 -6.02 -1.34
C GLY A 553 -20.52 -6.35 -2.74
N GLU A 554 -20.77 -5.36 -3.59
CA GLU A 554 -21.35 -5.53 -4.92
C GLU A 554 -20.39 -5.10 -6.03
N ILE A 555 -20.53 -5.67 -7.23
CA ILE A 555 -19.88 -5.15 -8.42
C ILE A 555 -20.76 -4.01 -8.96
N VAL A 556 -20.22 -2.78 -8.99
CA VAL A 556 -20.95 -1.59 -9.45
C VAL A 556 -20.66 -1.28 -10.91
N GLU A 557 -19.52 -1.72 -11.44
CA GLU A 557 -19.16 -1.57 -12.84
C GLU A 557 -18.21 -2.70 -13.23
N ILE A 558 -18.43 -3.31 -14.41
CA ILE A 558 -17.55 -4.33 -14.97
C ILE A 558 -17.47 -4.16 -16.49
N GLY A 559 -16.26 -4.26 -17.03
CA GLY A 559 -16.05 -4.08 -18.47
C GLY A 559 -14.60 -4.33 -18.91
N LEU A 560 -14.32 -4.09 -20.17
CA LEU A 560 -12.97 -4.11 -20.71
C LEU A 560 -12.12 -3.03 -20.00
N ARG A 561 -10.83 -3.29 -19.85
CA ARG A 561 -9.90 -2.34 -19.22
C ARG A 561 -10.03 -0.92 -19.80
N SER A 562 -10.08 -0.78 -21.13
CA SER A 562 -10.22 0.52 -21.78
C SER A 562 -11.53 1.22 -21.43
N GLN A 563 -12.64 0.49 -21.33
CA GLN A 563 -13.94 1.06 -20.96
C GLN A 563 -13.93 1.63 -19.55
N ILE A 564 -13.38 0.87 -18.61
CA ILE A 564 -13.34 1.28 -17.20
C ILE A 564 -12.37 2.44 -16.97
N PHE A 565 -11.18 2.44 -17.60
CA PHE A 565 -10.17 3.49 -17.37
C PHE A 565 -10.34 4.73 -18.25
N GLU A 566 -10.80 4.57 -19.49
CA GLU A 566 -10.91 5.68 -20.43
C GLU A 566 -12.31 6.34 -20.40
N ASN A 567 -13.36 5.58 -20.04
CA ASN A 567 -14.74 6.05 -19.98
C ASN A 567 -15.55 5.45 -18.81
N PRO A 568 -15.11 5.65 -17.54
CA PRO A 568 -15.84 5.15 -16.38
C PRO A 568 -17.24 5.75 -16.30
N GLN A 569 -18.26 4.94 -15.99
CA GLN A 569 -19.64 5.38 -15.94
C GLN A 569 -20.12 5.58 -14.51
N HIS A 570 -19.89 4.61 -13.62
CA HIS A 570 -20.38 4.69 -12.25
C HIS A 570 -19.68 5.79 -11.44
N PRO A 571 -20.40 6.60 -10.64
CA PRO A 571 -19.82 7.69 -9.85
C PRO A 571 -18.70 7.23 -8.92
N TYR A 572 -18.84 6.04 -8.32
CA TYR A 572 -17.81 5.47 -7.46
C TYR A 572 -16.52 5.14 -8.25
N THR A 573 -16.64 4.58 -9.46
CA THR A 573 -15.46 4.33 -10.33
C THR A 573 -14.72 5.63 -10.65
N LYS A 574 -15.46 6.70 -10.98
CA LYS A 574 -14.89 8.05 -11.21
C LYS A 574 -14.20 8.59 -9.97
N LYS A 575 -14.82 8.44 -8.79
CA LYS A 575 -14.25 8.86 -7.50
C LYS A 575 -12.96 8.09 -7.19
N LEU A 576 -12.97 6.76 -7.36
CA LEU A 576 -11.80 5.91 -7.11
C LEU A 576 -10.62 6.31 -8.00
N MET A 577 -10.85 6.53 -9.31
CA MET A 577 -9.82 6.98 -10.24
C MET A 577 -9.30 8.39 -9.93
N ALA A 578 -10.21 9.29 -9.53
CA ALA A 578 -9.82 10.64 -9.15
C ALA A 578 -8.95 10.69 -7.88
N ALA A 579 -9.03 9.69 -7.00
CA ALA A 579 -8.24 9.62 -5.78
C ALA A 579 -6.80 9.12 -6.01
N VAL A 580 -6.51 8.44 -7.13
CA VAL A 580 -5.15 7.91 -7.42
C VAL A 580 -4.16 9.07 -7.57
N PRO A 581 -3.04 9.07 -6.81
CA PRO A 581 -1.99 10.07 -6.96
C PRO A 581 -1.32 9.98 -8.34
N ILE A 582 -1.05 11.12 -8.94
CA ILE A 582 -0.35 11.20 -10.23
C ILE A 582 1.12 11.48 -9.96
N ALA A 583 2.03 10.62 -10.44
CA ALA A 583 3.47 10.79 -10.31
C ALA A 583 4.01 11.92 -11.22
N ASP A 584 3.45 13.12 -11.10
CA ASP A 584 3.82 14.32 -11.83
C ASP A 584 3.54 15.56 -10.96
N PRO A 585 4.58 16.20 -10.37
CA PRO A 585 4.39 17.34 -9.48
C PRO A 585 3.80 18.58 -10.18
N THR A 586 3.80 18.64 -11.51
CA THR A 586 3.16 19.75 -12.25
C THR A 586 1.64 19.63 -12.32
N LYS A 587 1.13 18.42 -12.08
CA LYS A 587 -0.31 18.09 -12.12
C LYS A 587 -0.94 18.01 -10.73
N ARG A 588 -0.32 18.61 -9.72
CA ARG A 588 -0.87 18.64 -8.35
C ARG A 588 -2.32 19.12 -8.36
N LYS A 589 -3.21 18.31 -7.81
CA LYS A 589 -4.65 18.63 -7.77
C LYS A 589 -4.91 19.80 -6.82
N LYS A 590 -5.53 20.87 -7.31
CA LYS A 590 -5.79 22.11 -6.55
C LYS A 590 -6.87 22.00 -5.47
N LYS A 591 -7.54 20.96 -5.28
CA LYS A 591 -8.46 20.47 -4.24
C LYS A 591 -9.24 19.30 -4.83
N LEU A 592 -9.06 18.13 -4.33
CA LEU A 592 -10.05 17.09 -4.48
C LEU A 592 -11.20 17.50 -3.54
N ASN A 593 -12.36 17.87 -4.12
CA ASN A 593 -13.63 17.80 -3.38
C ASN A 593 -13.96 16.31 -3.17
N LEU A 594 -13.09 15.62 -2.43
CA LEU A 594 -13.39 14.30 -1.92
C LEU A 594 -14.52 14.54 -0.91
N MET A 595 -15.73 14.14 -1.29
CA MET A 595 -16.85 14.16 -0.37
C MET A 595 -16.40 13.49 0.94
N ASN A 596 -16.67 14.14 2.07
CA ASN A 596 -16.33 13.66 3.41
C ASN A 596 -17.13 12.40 3.82
N ASP A 597 -17.74 11.72 2.85
CA ASP A 597 -18.60 10.58 3.13
C ASP A 597 -17.75 9.39 3.52
N GLU A 598 -17.84 9.02 4.79
CA GLU A 598 -17.37 7.70 5.23
C GLU A 598 -18.11 6.63 4.44
N ILE A 599 -17.37 5.56 4.11
CA ILE A 599 -17.98 4.38 3.50
C ILE A 599 -19.04 3.84 4.47
N PRO A 600 -20.29 3.70 4.04
CA PRO A 600 -21.33 3.13 4.90
C PRO A 600 -20.91 1.77 5.44
N SER A 601 -21.29 1.48 6.67
CA SER A 601 -20.97 0.20 7.30
C SER A 601 -21.64 -0.96 6.56
N LEU A 602 -20.85 -2.02 6.30
CA LEU A 602 -21.36 -3.31 5.79
C LEU A 602 -22.17 -4.08 6.84
N LEU A 603 -22.12 -3.66 8.11
CA LEU A 603 -22.93 -4.26 9.17
C LEU A 603 -24.39 -3.83 9.01
N LYS A 604 -25.26 -4.78 8.82
CA LYS A 604 -26.71 -4.61 8.67
C LYS A 604 -27.45 -5.33 9.78
N PRO A 605 -28.67 -4.89 10.13
CA PRO A 605 -29.51 -5.64 11.09
C PRO A 605 -29.75 -7.08 10.64
N ILE A 606 -29.98 -7.98 11.60
CA ILE A 606 -30.35 -9.37 11.29
C ILE A 606 -31.68 -9.36 10.53
N GLY A 607 -31.73 -10.09 9.43
CA GLY A 607 -32.93 -10.15 8.56
C GLY A 607 -33.02 -9.07 7.50
N TYR A 608 -32.06 -8.13 7.42
CA TYR A 608 -31.99 -7.18 6.32
C TYR A 608 -31.63 -7.90 5.01
N GLU A 609 -32.45 -7.71 4.00
CA GLU A 609 -32.20 -8.16 2.62
C GLU A 609 -32.14 -6.91 1.70
N PRO A 610 -31.05 -6.70 0.97
CA PRO A 610 -30.94 -5.59 0.02
C PRO A 610 -31.84 -5.84 -1.20
N GLU A 611 -32.40 -4.77 -1.76
CA GLU A 611 -33.04 -4.83 -3.07
C GLU A 611 -32.00 -5.16 -4.15
N TYR A 612 -32.32 -6.18 -4.96
CA TYR A 612 -31.51 -6.52 -6.10
C TYR A 612 -31.81 -5.61 -7.28
N VAL A 613 -30.78 -4.90 -7.74
CA VAL A 613 -30.89 -4.08 -8.94
C VAL A 613 -30.00 -4.70 -10.02
N GLN A 614 -30.62 -5.04 -11.16
CA GLN A 614 -29.90 -5.62 -12.29
C GLN A 614 -28.96 -4.60 -12.94
N MET A 615 -27.75 -5.05 -13.31
CA MET A 615 -26.80 -4.21 -14.06
C MET A 615 -27.32 -3.92 -15.46
N ILE A 616 -27.09 -2.71 -15.93
CA ILE A 616 -27.45 -2.25 -17.29
C ILE A 616 -26.26 -2.47 -18.21
N LYS A 617 -26.50 -3.07 -19.35
CA LYS A 617 -25.51 -3.24 -20.41
C LYS A 617 -25.39 -1.94 -21.22
N LEU A 618 -24.23 -1.28 -21.18
CA LEU A 618 -23.95 -0.04 -21.92
C LEU A 618 -23.18 -0.26 -23.22
N GLY A 619 -22.55 -1.42 -23.38
CA GLY A 619 -21.73 -1.75 -24.54
C GLY A 619 -21.35 -3.22 -24.56
N GLU A 620 -20.48 -3.61 -25.49
CA GLU A 620 -19.93 -4.96 -25.51
C GLU A 620 -19.14 -5.19 -24.21
N ASP A 621 -19.57 -6.19 -23.44
CA ASP A 621 -18.99 -6.57 -22.14
C ASP A 621 -18.90 -5.45 -21.08
N HIS A 622 -19.64 -4.32 -21.23
CA HIS A 622 -19.68 -3.23 -20.29
C HIS A 622 -21.02 -3.17 -19.56
N TYR A 623 -20.99 -3.42 -18.26
CA TYR A 623 -22.18 -3.44 -17.41
C TYR A 623 -21.97 -2.48 -16.22
N VAL A 624 -23.02 -1.74 -15.87
CA VAL A 624 -23.02 -0.72 -14.82
C VAL A 624 -24.25 -0.89 -13.95
N LYS A 625 -24.09 -0.82 -12.62
CA LYS A 625 -25.20 -0.79 -11.69
C LYS A 625 -25.90 0.55 -11.78
N PRO A 626 -27.24 0.62 -11.88
CA PRO A 626 -27.98 1.88 -11.88
C PRO A 626 -27.67 2.72 -10.63
N PHE A 627 -27.63 4.04 -10.81
CA PHE A 627 -27.41 5.01 -9.74
C PHE A 627 -28.28 6.26 -9.97
N ASP A 628 -28.52 7.02 -8.90
CA ASP A 628 -29.30 8.26 -8.97
C ASP A 628 -28.69 9.25 -9.96
N GLY A 629 -29.50 9.74 -10.89
CA GLY A 629 -29.09 10.66 -11.96
C GLY A 629 -28.53 9.99 -13.22
N MET A 630 -28.55 8.66 -13.31
CA MET A 630 -28.18 7.95 -14.56
C MET A 630 -29.25 8.22 -15.62
N LYS A 631 -28.85 8.90 -16.72
CA LYS A 631 -29.70 9.04 -17.91
C LYS A 631 -29.58 7.76 -18.74
N LEU A 632 -30.63 6.98 -18.79
CA LEU A 632 -30.74 5.89 -19.76
C LEU A 632 -30.80 6.52 -21.15
N GLN A 633 -29.82 6.29 -22.00
CA GLN A 633 -29.98 6.54 -23.44
C GLN A 633 -30.90 5.43 -23.97
N ASN A 634 -32.13 5.80 -24.32
CA ASN A 634 -33.09 4.93 -25.01
C ASN A 634 -32.56 4.55 -26.40
#